data_7484e009e4c5a8ea6de1d0de70d86caf
#
_entry.id   7484e009e4c5a8ea6de1d0de70d86caf
#
_cell.length_a   1.000
_cell.length_b   1.000
_cell.length_c   1.000
_cell.angle_alpha   90.00
_cell.angle_beta   90.00
_cell.angle_gamma   90.00
#
_symmetry.space_group_name_H-M   'P 1'
#
loop_
_entity.id
_entity.type
_entity.pdbx_description
1 polymer ?
#
loop_
_entity_poly.entity_id
_entity_poly.type
_entity_poly.pdbx_seq_one_letter_code
_entity_poly.pdbx_strand_id
1 'polypeptide(L)' 'MVSNDELVEMLRDRAQAKVTRDYAKSDEIRTKLEAMGVKVHDATKSWSASDGRTGTASVSTVLPP' A
#
# COMPACT_ATOMS: atom_id res chain seq x y z
N MET A 1 7.08 1.06 15.20
CA MET A 1 6.29 0.19 14.36
C MET A 1 5.09 0.93 13.83
N VAL A 2 4.71 0.70 12.59
CA VAL A 2 3.62 1.44 11.98
C VAL A 2 2.29 0.90 12.51
N SER A 3 1.36 1.78 12.76
CA SER A 3 0.04 1.36 13.21
C SER A 3 -0.79 0.93 12.01
N ASN A 4 -1.86 0.21 12.28
CA ASN A 4 -2.72 -0.25 11.22
C ASN A 4 -3.31 0.92 10.44
N ASP A 5 -3.68 1.98 11.13
CA ASP A 5 -4.26 3.15 10.48
C ASP A 5 -3.23 3.83 9.57
N GLU A 6 -2.00 3.96 10.01
CA GLU A 6 -0.96 4.53 9.18
C GLU A 6 -0.69 3.67 7.97
N LEU A 7 -0.66 2.36 8.16
CA LEU A 7 -0.43 1.43 7.07
C LEU A 7 -1.52 1.55 6.02
N VAL A 8 -2.77 1.60 6.45
CA VAL A 8 -3.90 1.72 5.53
C VAL A 8 -3.84 3.04 4.78
N GLU A 9 -3.47 4.13 5.48
CA GLU A 9 -3.34 5.41 4.82
C GLU A 9 -2.24 5.41 3.76
N MET A 10 -1.12 4.80 4.05
CA MET A 10 -0.03 4.74 3.10
C MET A 10 -0.41 3.91 1.88
N LEU A 11 -1.11 2.80 2.09
CA LEU A 11 -1.55 1.97 0.99
C LEU A 11 -2.57 2.71 0.12
N ARG A 12 -3.42 3.49 0.76
CA ARG A 12 -4.41 4.28 0.03
C ARG A 12 -3.73 5.38 -0.80
N ASP A 13 -2.75 6.06 -0.21
CA ASP A 13 -1.99 7.07 -0.93
C ASP A 13 -1.25 6.47 -2.11
N ARG A 14 -0.69 5.27 -1.93
CA ARG A 14 -0.01 4.60 -3.00
C ARG A 14 -0.97 4.26 -4.14
N ALA A 15 -2.14 3.76 -3.82
CA ALA A 15 -3.13 3.43 -4.82
C ALA A 15 -3.58 4.69 -5.56
N GLN A 16 -3.77 5.77 -4.83
CA GLN A 16 -4.16 7.04 -5.42
C GLN A 16 -3.07 7.56 -6.36
N ALA A 17 -1.83 7.45 -5.96
CA ALA A 17 -0.71 7.87 -6.80
C ALA A 17 -0.68 7.09 -8.11
N LYS A 18 -0.99 5.80 -8.05
CA LYS A 18 -1.03 5.00 -9.27
C LYS A 18 -2.17 5.41 -10.18
N VAL A 19 -3.30 5.78 -9.62
CA VAL A 19 -4.44 6.22 -10.40
C VAL A 19 -4.12 7.54 -11.11
N THR A 20 -3.41 8.44 -10.44
CA THR A 20 -3.03 9.71 -11.05
C THR A 20 -1.75 9.60 -11.85
N ARG A 21 -1.19 8.40 -11.97
CA ARG A 21 0.05 8.13 -12.68
C ARG A 21 1.25 8.85 -12.09
N ASP A 22 1.21 9.09 -10.79
CA ASP A 22 2.34 9.69 -10.11
C ASP A 22 3.19 8.53 -9.60
N TYR A 23 3.89 7.89 -10.50
CA TYR A 23 4.66 6.69 -10.16
C TYR A 23 5.82 6.98 -9.24
N ALA A 24 6.37 8.17 -9.30
CA ALA A 24 7.44 8.56 -8.41
C ALA A 24 6.97 8.53 -6.96
N LYS A 25 5.78 9.08 -6.71
CA LYS A 25 5.21 9.09 -5.38
C LYS A 25 4.84 7.69 -4.93
N SER A 26 4.26 6.91 -5.83
CA SER A 26 3.89 5.54 -5.52
C SER A 26 5.12 4.73 -5.12
N ASP A 27 6.22 4.89 -5.86
CA ASP A 27 7.44 4.18 -5.56
C ASP A 27 8.05 4.63 -4.24
N GLU A 28 7.97 5.90 -3.93
CA GLU A 28 8.46 6.43 -2.68
C GLU A 28 7.70 5.83 -1.50
N ILE A 29 6.38 5.76 -1.61
CA ILE A 29 5.55 5.19 -0.56
C ILE A 29 5.89 3.71 -0.37
N ARG A 30 6.08 2.99 -1.48
CA ARG A 30 6.45 1.59 -1.39
C ARG A 30 7.78 1.40 -0.69
N THR A 31 8.74 2.27 -1.00
CA THR A 31 10.04 2.20 -0.35
C THR A 31 9.92 2.44 1.16
N LYS A 32 9.08 3.38 1.56
CA LYS A 32 8.86 3.63 2.97
C LYS A 32 8.22 2.43 3.65
N LEU A 33 7.26 1.80 2.99
CA LEU A 33 6.62 0.61 3.54
C LEU A 33 7.64 -0.51 3.71
N GLU A 34 8.48 -0.72 2.73
CA GLU A 34 9.50 -1.74 2.81
C GLU A 34 10.48 -1.47 3.95
N ALA A 35 10.82 -0.21 4.18
CA ALA A 35 11.70 0.16 5.27
C ALA A 35 11.06 -0.14 6.62
N MET A 36 9.74 -0.19 6.69
CA MET A 36 9.04 -0.53 7.91
C MET A 36 8.74 -2.02 8.01
N GLY A 37 9.22 -2.81 7.08
CA GLY A 37 9.00 -4.24 7.11
C GLY A 37 7.71 -4.69 6.43
N VAL A 38 7.12 -3.82 5.60
CA VAL A 38 5.88 -4.17 4.92
C VAL A 38 6.17 -4.37 3.45
N LYS A 39 5.76 -5.48 2.89
CA LYS A 39 5.95 -5.76 1.47
C LYS A 39 4.60 -5.76 0.78
N VAL A 40 4.53 -5.08 -0.35
CA VAL A 40 3.30 -4.99 -1.11
C VAL A 40 3.43 -5.87 -2.35
N HIS A 41 2.44 -6.71 -2.58
CA HIS A 41 2.45 -7.61 -3.72
C HIS A 41 1.37 -7.17 -4.70
N ASP A 42 1.77 -6.54 -5.77
CA ASP A 42 0.81 -6.02 -6.74
C ASP A 42 0.08 -7.13 -7.47
N ALA A 43 0.74 -8.22 -7.71
CA ALA A 43 0.13 -9.31 -8.47
C ALA A 43 -1.08 -9.89 -7.74
N THR A 44 -1.01 -10.00 -6.43
CA THR A 44 -2.11 -10.55 -5.65
C THR A 44 -2.90 -9.45 -4.94
N LYS A 45 -2.49 -8.20 -5.12
CA LYS A 45 -3.12 -7.04 -4.47
C LYS A 45 -3.21 -7.24 -2.97
N SER A 46 -2.10 -7.68 -2.40
CA SER A 46 -2.04 -7.91 -0.97
C SER A 46 -0.75 -7.35 -0.40
N TRP A 47 -0.66 -7.31 0.90
CA TRP A 47 0.55 -6.87 1.57
C TRP A 47 0.83 -7.78 2.75
N SER A 48 2.07 -7.82 3.16
CA SER A 48 2.43 -8.57 4.34
C SER A 48 3.47 -7.78 5.14
N ALA A 49 3.37 -7.82 6.44
CA ALA A 49 4.30 -7.15 7.31
C ALA A 49 5.20 -8.18 7.98
N SER A 50 6.39 -7.75 8.38
CA SER A 50 7.34 -8.67 8.97
C SER A 50 6.90 -9.15 10.35
N ASP A 51 5.94 -8.48 10.96
CA ASP A 51 5.42 -8.91 12.26
C ASP A 51 4.28 -9.93 12.12
N GLY A 52 3.98 -10.37 10.91
CA GLY A 52 2.95 -11.38 10.69
C GLY A 52 1.61 -10.84 10.24
N ARG A 53 1.47 -9.53 10.14
CA ARG A 53 0.19 -8.96 9.68
C ARG A 53 0.11 -9.05 8.17
N THR A 54 -1.07 -9.25 7.67
CA THR A 54 -1.31 -9.30 6.22
C THR A 54 -2.66 -8.66 5.93
N GLY A 55 -2.86 -8.28 4.69
CA GLY A 55 -4.14 -7.70 4.29
C GLY A 55 -4.19 -7.42 2.79
N THR A 56 -5.27 -6.76 2.38
CA THR A 56 -5.46 -6.41 0.98
C THR A 56 -4.84 -5.05 0.72
N ALA A 57 -3.96 -4.99 -0.27
CA ALA A 57 -3.35 -3.73 -0.63
C ALA A 57 -4.24 -2.91 -1.56
N SER A 58 -5.25 -3.54 -2.14
CA SER A 58 -6.06 -2.85 -3.03
C SER A 58 -7.05 -2.08 -2.32
N VAL A 59 -7.22 -0.86 -2.59
CA VAL A 59 -8.13 -0.08 -2.00
C VAL A 59 -9.17 -0.07 -2.91
N SER A 60 -10.01 -0.71 -2.91
CA SER A 60 -10.94 -0.72 -3.74
C SER A 60 -11.75 0.24 -3.88
N THR A 61 -11.56 0.93 -4.31
CA THR A 61 -12.26 1.96 -4.43
C THR A 61 -13.12 1.79 -5.42
N VAL A 62 -13.41 1.07 -5.68
CA VAL A 62 -14.18 0.90 -6.53
C VAL A 62 -15.14 1.48 -6.86
N LEU A 63 -15.40 1.71 -7.36
CA LEU A 63 -16.16 2.28 -7.74
C LEU A 63 -17.07 1.88 -8.38
N PRO A 64 -17.80 1.97 -8.41
CA PRO A 64 -18.68 1.56 -8.90
C PRO A 64 -19.03 1.93 -9.94
N PRO A 65 -19.46 1.61 -10.52
CA PRO A 65 -19.87 1.87 -11.67
C PRO A 65 -20.78 2.61 -11.82
#